data_968dd4af42e2581798323481a96ea077
#
_entry.id   968dd4af42e2581798323481a96ea077
#
_cell.length_a   1.000
_cell.length_b   1.000
_cell.length_c   1.000
_cell.angle_alpha   90.00
_cell.angle_beta   90.00
_cell.angle_gamma   90.00
#
_symmetry.space_group_name_H-M   'P 1'
#
loop_
_entity.id
_entity.type
_entity.pdbx_description
1 polymer ?
#
loop_
_entity_poly.entity_id
_entity_poly.type
_entity_poly.pdbx_seq_one_letter_code
_entity_poly.pdbx_strand_id
1 'polypeptide(L)'
;MKYLNPEVFYGSAANNVDAARAEYKNYLAKIAKKIPNQLVKLMSNDGLPVEDLFQDFVISNFAVKLNSLRGKGKKDVCTLSVKKANVVYTLSFYDVSSVKMVKTGVDLVPEWSKSMLGEVLLCEIGVDDGNTFDIFTSRNYQIGFTYGKLRVKKTVTK
;
A
#
# COMPACT_ATOMS: atom_id res chain seq x y z
N MET A 1 -0.74 5.75 8.37
CA MET A 1 0.02 4.59 8.90
C MET A 1 0.06 4.71 10.43
N LYS A 2 -0.24 3.63 11.11
CA LYS A 2 -0.30 3.57 12.59
C LYS A 2 0.99 3.00 13.20
N TYR A 3 1.52 1.95 12.60
CA TYR A 3 2.70 1.24 13.07
C TYR A 3 3.96 1.61 12.30
N LEU A 4 3.88 1.64 10.98
CA LEU A 4 4.99 1.96 10.09
C LEU A 4 5.04 3.47 9.81
N ASN A 5 5.25 4.28 10.85
CA ASN A 5 5.31 5.73 10.71
C ASN A 5 6.58 6.15 9.94
N PRO A 6 6.45 6.86 8.81
CA PRO A 6 7.60 7.32 8.03
C PRO A 6 8.63 8.13 8.81
N GLU A 7 8.22 8.93 9.79
CA GLU A 7 9.14 9.70 10.64
C GLU A 7 10.06 8.82 11.49
N VAL A 8 9.57 7.62 11.90
CA VAL A 8 10.37 6.64 12.63
C VAL A 8 11.39 5.97 11.72
N PHE A 9 11.04 5.74 10.43
CA PHE A 9 11.87 4.99 9.49
C PHE A 9 12.85 5.89 8.73
N TYR A 10 12.46 7.11 8.40
CA TYR A 10 13.20 8.00 7.50
C TYR A 10 13.40 9.41 8.07
N GLY A 11 12.87 9.69 9.26
CA GLY A 11 13.02 10.97 9.96
C GLY A 11 14.20 11.00 10.91
N SER A 12 14.33 12.10 11.65
CA SER A 12 15.37 12.29 12.68
C SER A 12 15.24 11.34 13.88
N ALA A 13 14.10 10.67 14.03
CA ALA A 13 13.77 9.73 15.12
C ALA A 13 13.98 8.25 14.75
N ALA A 14 14.85 7.93 13.79
CA ALA A 14 15.08 6.58 13.27
C ALA A 14 15.58 5.52 14.30
N ASN A 15 15.60 5.84 15.59
CA ASN A 15 16.16 4.98 16.63
C ASN A 15 15.26 3.82 17.07
N ASN A 16 14.02 3.70 16.56
CA ASN A 16 13.03 2.71 17.00
C ASN A 16 12.43 1.86 15.86
N VAL A 17 13.13 1.72 14.74
CA VAL A 17 12.64 0.98 13.56
C VAL A 17 12.30 -0.48 13.89
N ASP A 18 13.19 -1.16 14.61
CA ASP A 18 12.99 -2.57 14.97
C ASP A 18 11.79 -2.76 15.92
N ALA A 19 11.60 -1.85 16.85
CA ALA A 19 10.45 -1.87 17.74
C ALA A 19 9.14 -1.65 16.97
N ALA A 20 9.10 -0.69 16.05
CA ALA A 20 7.94 -0.41 15.20
C ALA A 20 7.59 -1.62 14.29
N ARG A 21 8.60 -2.26 13.69
CA ARG A 21 8.42 -3.49 12.91
C ARG A 21 7.89 -4.64 13.76
N ALA A 22 8.45 -4.83 14.95
CA ALA A 22 8.00 -5.89 15.88
C ALA A 22 6.55 -5.65 16.31
N GLU A 23 6.18 -4.41 16.62
CA GLU A 23 4.81 -4.05 16.97
C GLU A 23 3.84 -4.32 15.81
N TYR A 24 4.19 -3.93 14.59
CA TYR A 24 3.39 -4.22 13.40
C TYR A 24 3.25 -5.71 13.13
N LYS A 25 4.32 -6.49 13.26
CA LYS A 25 4.29 -7.95 13.14
C LYS A 25 3.35 -8.59 14.16
N ASN A 26 3.40 -8.12 15.42
CA ASN A 26 2.48 -8.58 16.46
C ASN A 26 1.02 -8.23 16.14
N TYR A 27 0.78 -7.04 15.60
CA TYR A 27 -0.55 -6.66 15.13
C TYR A 27 -1.03 -7.57 14.00
N LEU A 28 -0.21 -7.80 12.98
CA LEU A 28 -0.55 -8.68 11.85
C LEU A 28 -0.88 -10.12 12.33
N ALA A 29 -0.17 -10.64 13.30
CA ALA A 29 -0.47 -11.95 13.90
C ALA A 29 -1.87 -11.97 14.55
N LYS A 30 -2.26 -10.89 15.24
CA LYS A 30 -3.59 -10.77 15.85
C LYS A 30 -4.72 -10.70 14.83
N ILE A 31 -4.48 -10.03 13.69
CA ILE A 31 -5.49 -9.84 12.64
C ILE A 31 -5.42 -10.89 11.52
N ALA A 32 -4.55 -11.88 11.61
CA ALA A 32 -4.26 -12.84 10.53
C ALA A 32 -5.51 -13.44 9.86
N LYS A 33 -6.54 -13.77 10.66
CA LYS A 33 -7.82 -14.33 10.16
C LYS A 33 -8.72 -13.29 9.47
N LYS A 34 -8.44 -12.00 9.64
CA LYS A 34 -9.22 -10.89 9.08
C LYS A 34 -8.56 -10.30 7.82
N ILE A 35 -7.29 -10.62 7.59
CA ILE A 35 -6.56 -10.15 6.40
C ILE A 35 -7.25 -10.70 5.14
N PRO A 36 -7.52 -9.86 4.13
CA PRO A 36 -8.13 -10.32 2.89
C PRO A 36 -7.32 -11.46 2.25
N ASN A 37 -8.00 -12.56 1.87
CA ASN A 37 -7.37 -13.75 1.30
C ASN A 37 -6.48 -13.46 0.08
N GLN A 38 -6.77 -12.38 -0.66
CA GLN A 38 -5.95 -11.96 -1.79
C GLN A 38 -4.55 -11.49 -1.36
N LEU A 39 -4.44 -10.80 -0.23
CA LEU A 39 -3.16 -10.40 0.36
C LEU A 39 -2.44 -11.62 0.97
N VAL A 40 -3.17 -12.48 1.68
CA VAL A 40 -2.60 -13.74 2.22
C VAL A 40 -1.97 -14.58 1.10
N LYS A 41 -2.63 -14.68 -0.07
CA LYS A 41 -2.08 -15.40 -1.23
C LYS A 41 -0.80 -14.76 -1.78
N LEU A 42 -0.71 -13.44 -1.83
CA LEU A 42 0.52 -12.75 -2.23
C LEU A 42 1.68 -13.08 -1.28
N MET A 43 1.40 -13.05 0.01
CA MET A 43 2.41 -13.33 1.04
C MET A 43 2.90 -14.78 0.98
N SER A 44 2.00 -15.74 0.82
CA SER A 44 2.35 -17.17 0.83
C SER A 44 2.88 -17.67 -0.52
N ASN A 45 2.28 -17.27 -1.64
CA ASN A 45 2.59 -17.83 -2.95
C ASN A 45 3.73 -17.10 -3.66
N ASP A 46 3.86 -15.80 -3.42
CA ASP A 46 4.86 -14.97 -4.09
C ASP A 46 6.04 -14.61 -3.15
N GLY A 47 6.02 -15.11 -1.90
CA GLY A 47 7.10 -14.88 -0.92
C GLY A 47 7.28 -13.41 -0.55
N LEU A 48 6.21 -12.62 -0.65
CA LEU A 48 6.26 -11.21 -0.24
C LEU A 48 6.02 -11.12 1.27
N PRO A 49 7.02 -10.72 2.05
CA PRO A 49 6.85 -10.58 3.50
C PRO A 49 5.81 -9.51 3.82
N VAL A 50 5.01 -9.75 4.85
CA VAL A 50 3.87 -8.89 5.22
C VAL A 50 4.34 -7.53 5.69
N GLU A 51 5.42 -7.51 6.46
CA GLU A 51 6.02 -6.32 7.04
C GLU A 51 6.72 -5.42 6.00
N ASP A 52 7.06 -5.99 4.82
CA ASP A 52 7.74 -5.30 3.73
C ASP A 52 6.98 -5.50 2.40
N LEU A 53 5.65 -5.63 2.46
CA LEU A 53 4.81 -5.84 1.30
C LEU A 53 5.05 -4.76 0.24
N PHE A 54 5.43 -5.19 -0.96
CA PHE A 54 5.77 -4.32 -2.09
C PHE A 54 6.97 -3.38 -1.88
N GLN A 55 7.80 -3.56 -0.86
CA GLN A 55 9.04 -2.77 -0.73
C GLN A 55 9.88 -2.85 -2.02
N ASP A 56 10.41 -1.73 -2.45
CA ASP A 56 11.18 -1.53 -3.69
C ASP A 56 10.37 -1.73 -5.00
N PHE A 57 9.04 -1.87 -4.90
CA PHE A 57 8.22 -1.84 -6.10
C PHE A 57 7.91 -0.40 -6.51
N VAL A 58 8.05 -0.13 -7.78
CA VAL A 58 7.71 1.17 -8.37
C VAL A 58 6.19 1.26 -8.56
N ILE A 59 5.57 2.36 -8.14
CA ILE A 59 4.17 2.62 -8.46
C ILE A 59 4.07 2.98 -9.94
N SER A 60 3.46 2.09 -10.72
CA SER A 60 3.31 2.25 -12.17
C SER A 60 1.95 2.81 -12.59
N ASN A 61 0.93 2.69 -11.74
CA ASN A 61 -0.38 3.30 -11.94
C ASN A 61 -1.10 3.53 -10.61
N PHE A 62 -1.77 4.65 -10.52
CA PHE A 62 -2.71 4.98 -9.45
C PHE A 62 -3.91 5.70 -10.06
N ALA A 63 -5.11 5.15 -9.87
CA ALA A 63 -6.34 5.70 -10.42
C ALA A 63 -7.49 5.57 -9.43
N VAL A 64 -8.29 6.63 -9.31
CA VAL A 64 -9.52 6.65 -8.53
C VAL A 64 -10.69 6.87 -9.48
N LYS A 65 -11.66 5.96 -9.48
CA LYS A 65 -12.88 6.05 -10.27
C LYS A 65 -14.08 6.22 -9.36
N LEU A 66 -14.60 7.44 -9.31
CA LEU A 66 -15.80 7.79 -8.55
C LEU A 66 -17.04 7.42 -9.37
N ASN A 67 -17.64 6.29 -9.05
CA ASN A 67 -18.85 5.80 -9.72
C ASN A 67 -20.13 6.23 -8.99
N SER A 68 -20.04 6.59 -7.71
CA SER A 68 -21.15 7.08 -6.88
C SER A 68 -21.82 8.32 -7.46
N LEU A 69 -21.07 9.15 -8.18
CA LEU A 69 -21.56 10.33 -8.89
C LEU A 69 -22.36 10.01 -10.16
N ARG A 70 -22.35 8.76 -10.63
CA ARG A 70 -22.95 8.33 -11.91
C ARG A 70 -24.25 7.55 -11.78
N GLY A 71 -24.84 7.46 -10.58
CA GLY A 71 -26.14 6.84 -10.36
C GLY A 71 -26.11 5.51 -9.59
N LYS A 72 -27.29 5.00 -9.27
CA LYS A 72 -27.55 3.89 -8.35
C LYS A 72 -26.72 2.64 -8.63
N GLY A 73 -26.02 2.13 -7.65
CA GLY A 73 -25.44 0.79 -7.59
C GLY A 73 -23.99 0.65 -8.10
N LYS A 74 -23.35 1.71 -8.60
CA LYS A 74 -21.94 1.66 -8.97
C LYS A 74 -21.08 2.15 -7.80
N LYS A 75 -20.17 1.29 -7.36
CA LYS A 75 -19.27 1.55 -6.24
C LYS A 75 -17.99 2.22 -6.70
N ASP A 76 -17.40 3.04 -5.84
CA ASP A 76 -16.13 3.68 -6.11
C ASP A 76 -15.01 2.63 -6.13
N VAL A 77 -14.08 2.81 -7.04
CA VAL A 77 -12.96 1.89 -7.25
C VAL A 77 -11.66 2.68 -7.25
N CYS A 78 -10.71 2.20 -6.46
CA CYS A 78 -9.34 2.66 -6.53
C CYS A 78 -8.46 1.54 -7.09
N THR A 79 -7.56 1.88 -8.01
CA THR A 79 -6.61 0.94 -8.60
C THR A 79 -5.19 1.41 -8.36
N LEU A 80 -4.39 0.53 -7.79
CA LEU A 80 -2.95 0.71 -7.59
C LEU A 80 -2.22 -0.40 -8.35
N SER A 81 -1.26 -0.03 -9.19
CA SER A 81 -0.35 -1.00 -9.81
C SER A 81 1.07 -0.74 -9.35
N VAL A 82 1.73 -1.79 -8.88
CA VAL A 82 3.13 -1.77 -8.46
C VAL A 82 3.93 -2.74 -9.31
N LYS A 83 5.15 -2.34 -9.70
CA LYS A 83 6.00 -3.09 -10.63
C LYS A 83 7.41 -3.27 -10.06
N LYS A 84 7.94 -4.48 -10.15
CA LYS A 84 9.36 -4.80 -9.92
C LYS A 84 9.83 -5.74 -11.02
N ALA A 85 10.88 -5.36 -11.74
CA ALA A 85 11.35 -6.07 -12.93
C ALA A 85 10.22 -6.30 -13.96
N ASN A 86 9.96 -7.55 -14.32
CA ASN A 86 8.92 -7.95 -15.27
C ASN A 86 7.58 -8.33 -14.60
N VAL A 87 7.43 -8.16 -13.28
CA VAL A 87 6.22 -8.48 -12.54
C VAL A 87 5.45 -7.22 -12.21
N VAL A 88 4.15 -7.22 -12.50
CA VAL A 88 3.19 -6.16 -12.14
C VAL A 88 2.09 -6.76 -11.30
N TYR A 89 1.87 -6.21 -10.12
CA TYR A 89 0.66 -6.47 -9.32
C TYR A 89 -0.30 -5.30 -9.47
N THR A 90 -1.53 -5.59 -9.87
CA THR A 90 -2.62 -4.62 -9.92
C THR A 90 -3.61 -4.93 -8.81
N LEU A 91 -3.73 -4.03 -7.86
CA LEU A 91 -4.66 -4.08 -6.75
C LEU A 91 -5.87 -3.21 -7.09
N SER A 92 -7.06 -3.79 -7.07
CA SER A 92 -8.32 -3.07 -7.28
C SER A 92 -9.12 -3.11 -6.00
N PHE A 93 -9.29 -1.95 -5.39
CA PHE A 93 -10.03 -1.73 -4.16
C PHE A 93 -11.45 -1.28 -4.51
N TYR A 94 -12.45 -1.99 -4.01
CA TYR A 94 -13.87 -1.73 -4.22
C TYR A 94 -14.52 -1.29 -2.92
N ASP A 95 -15.67 -0.63 -3.04
CA ASP A 95 -16.39 -0.08 -1.89
C ASP A 95 -15.48 0.87 -1.09
N VAL A 96 -14.76 1.71 -1.80
CA VAL A 96 -13.82 2.66 -1.20
C VAL A 96 -14.59 3.76 -0.49
N SER A 97 -14.39 3.89 0.81
CA SER A 97 -15.03 4.90 1.66
C SER A 97 -14.13 6.11 1.91
N SER A 98 -12.81 5.94 1.79
CA SER A 98 -11.88 7.05 1.86
C SER A 98 -10.65 6.81 0.98
N VAL A 99 -10.13 7.90 0.42
CA VAL A 99 -8.83 7.96 -0.25
C VAL A 99 -8.09 9.16 0.29
N LYS A 100 -6.88 8.94 0.78
CA LYS A 100 -5.99 9.99 1.24
C LYS A 100 -4.70 9.93 0.42
N MET A 101 -4.26 11.08 -0.10
CA MET A 101 -2.97 11.21 -0.75
C MET A 101 -2.34 12.53 -0.30
N VAL A 102 -1.21 12.45 0.38
CA VAL A 102 -0.51 13.62 0.93
C VAL A 102 0.96 13.51 0.57
N LYS A 103 1.55 14.61 0.11
CA LYS A 103 3.01 14.75 0.00
C LYS A 103 3.52 15.42 1.27
N THR A 104 4.39 14.73 2.02
CA THR A 104 4.81 15.13 3.37
C THR A 104 6.19 15.77 3.43
N GLY A 105 6.90 15.90 2.31
CA GLY A 105 8.24 16.46 2.30
C GLY A 105 8.87 16.52 0.91
N VAL A 106 10.19 16.72 0.88
CA VAL A 106 11.00 16.64 -0.33
C VAL A 106 11.25 15.19 -0.72
N ASP A 107 11.56 14.96 -1.98
CA ASP A 107 11.83 13.60 -2.47
C ASP A 107 13.08 13.01 -1.78
N LEU A 108 12.97 11.73 -1.38
CA LEU A 108 14.07 10.96 -0.77
C LEU A 108 15.03 10.37 -1.83
N VAL A 109 14.67 10.48 -3.10
CA VAL A 109 15.44 9.97 -4.24
C VAL A 109 15.75 11.08 -5.24
N PRO A 110 16.85 10.96 -5.99
CA PRO A 110 17.18 11.92 -7.04
C PRO A 110 16.11 12.02 -8.14
N GLU A 111 16.04 13.16 -8.83
CA GLU A 111 15.04 13.47 -9.87
C GLU A 111 15.00 12.50 -11.06
N TRP A 112 16.06 11.72 -11.29
CA TRP A 112 16.14 10.75 -12.38
C TRP A 112 15.20 9.52 -12.21
N SER A 113 14.55 9.35 -11.06
CA SER A 113 13.52 8.32 -10.91
C SER A 113 12.34 8.62 -11.83
N LYS A 114 12.05 7.69 -12.74
CA LYS A 114 11.03 7.85 -13.79
C LYS A 114 9.57 7.78 -13.27
N SER A 115 9.35 7.35 -12.04
CA SER A 115 8.00 7.25 -11.47
C SER A 115 7.61 8.56 -10.77
N MET A 116 6.45 9.10 -11.13
CA MET A 116 5.90 10.29 -10.46
C MET A 116 5.62 10.08 -8.97
N LEU A 117 5.24 8.86 -8.57
CA LEU A 117 4.92 8.53 -7.18
C LEU A 117 6.08 7.82 -6.46
N GLY A 118 7.11 7.39 -7.20
CA GLY A 118 8.29 6.76 -6.65
C GLY A 118 8.11 5.27 -6.36
N GLU A 119 9.01 4.76 -5.54
CA GLU A 119 9.04 3.37 -5.06
C GLU A 119 8.33 3.27 -3.71
N VAL A 120 7.71 2.13 -3.46
CA VAL A 120 7.11 1.81 -2.17
C VAL A 120 8.22 1.55 -1.16
N LEU A 121 8.28 2.33 -0.09
CA LEU A 121 9.21 2.17 1.02
C LEU A 121 8.57 1.46 2.21
N LEU A 122 7.30 1.77 2.49
CA LEU A 122 6.52 1.15 3.55
C LEU A 122 5.12 0.82 3.04
N CYS A 123 4.58 -0.32 3.48
CA CYS A 123 3.20 -0.71 3.22
C CYS A 123 2.57 -1.25 4.51
N GLU A 124 1.45 -0.69 4.91
CA GLU A 124 0.72 -1.08 6.11
C GLU A 124 -0.71 -1.48 5.74
N ILE A 125 -1.15 -2.62 6.24
CA ILE A 125 -2.53 -3.09 6.15
C ILE A 125 -3.17 -3.08 7.53
N GLY A 126 -4.44 -2.72 7.61
CA GLY A 126 -5.22 -2.70 8.84
C GLY A 126 -6.64 -3.19 8.65
N VAL A 127 -7.32 -3.54 9.76
CA VAL A 127 -8.70 -4.03 9.76
C VAL A 127 -9.52 -3.52 10.95
N ASP A 128 -9.00 -2.57 11.72
CA ASP A 128 -9.63 -2.13 12.98
C ASP A 128 -10.94 -1.36 12.72
N ASP A 129 -10.89 -0.36 11.82
CA ASP A 129 -12.03 0.48 11.43
C ASP A 129 -12.42 0.26 9.96
N GLY A 130 -12.43 -0.99 9.52
CA GLY A 130 -12.53 -1.40 8.13
C GLY A 130 -11.18 -1.81 7.55
N ASN A 131 -11.19 -2.39 6.35
CA ASN A 131 -9.93 -2.74 5.72
C ASN A 131 -9.20 -1.47 5.26
N THR A 132 -7.98 -1.27 5.73
CA THR A 132 -7.12 -0.16 5.30
C THR A 132 -5.90 -0.68 4.57
N PHE A 133 -5.40 0.13 3.65
CA PHE A 133 -4.17 -0.11 2.92
C PHE A 133 -3.44 1.21 2.76
N ASP A 134 -2.28 1.33 3.38
CA ASP A 134 -1.46 2.54 3.39
C ASP A 134 -0.09 2.25 2.82
N ILE A 135 0.41 3.14 1.97
CA ILE A 135 1.77 3.11 1.44
C ILE A 135 2.48 4.44 1.65
N PHE A 136 3.78 4.37 1.87
CA PHE A 136 4.69 5.51 1.85
C PHE A 136 5.74 5.29 0.77
N THR A 137 6.10 6.35 0.04
CA THR A 137 6.94 6.25 -1.15
C THR A 137 8.22 7.07 -1.04
N SER A 138 9.20 6.74 -1.87
CA SER A 138 10.47 7.46 -2.01
C SER A 138 10.31 8.92 -2.49
N ARG A 139 9.13 9.30 -2.98
CA ARG A 139 8.74 10.67 -3.32
C ARG A 139 7.97 11.37 -2.19
N ASN A 140 8.02 10.81 -0.97
CA ASN A 140 7.31 11.33 0.20
C ASN A 140 5.79 11.46 0.03
N TYR A 141 5.18 10.60 -0.80
CA TYR A 141 3.73 10.45 -0.81
C TYR A 141 3.29 9.42 0.22
N GLN A 142 2.34 9.80 1.04
CA GLN A 142 1.54 8.87 1.83
C GLN A 142 0.18 8.71 1.13
N ILE A 143 -0.13 7.47 0.72
CA ILE A 143 -1.37 7.14 0.03
C ILE A 143 -2.08 6.07 0.86
N GLY A 144 -3.33 6.32 1.23
CA GLY A 144 -4.12 5.41 2.05
C GLY A 144 -5.55 5.27 1.54
N PHE A 145 -6.10 4.07 1.72
CA PHE A 145 -7.50 3.76 1.38
C PHE A 145 -8.18 3.00 2.50
N THR A 146 -9.50 3.26 2.65
CA THR A 146 -10.41 2.37 3.37
C THR A 146 -11.34 1.73 2.35
N TYR A 147 -11.47 0.39 2.38
CA TYR A 147 -12.16 -0.35 1.34
C TYR A 147 -12.93 -1.57 1.88
N GLY A 148 -13.94 -2.01 1.12
CA GLY A 148 -14.72 -3.20 1.46
C GLY A 148 -14.17 -4.48 0.86
N LYS A 149 -13.71 -4.43 -0.43
CA LYS A 149 -13.22 -5.61 -1.16
C LYS A 149 -11.93 -5.31 -1.90
N LEU A 150 -11.07 -6.32 -2.03
CA LEU A 150 -9.82 -6.26 -2.77
C LEU A 150 -9.77 -7.37 -3.81
N ARG A 151 -9.30 -7.03 -5.01
CA ARG A 151 -8.84 -7.98 -6.03
C ARG A 151 -7.39 -7.70 -6.35
N VAL A 152 -6.62 -8.76 -6.52
CA VAL A 152 -5.23 -8.67 -6.94
C VAL A 152 -5.06 -9.47 -8.22
N LYS A 153 -4.39 -8.84 -9.20
CA LYS A 153 -3.99 -9.47 -10.46
C LYS A 153 -2.47 -9.37 -10.58
N LYS A 154 -1.82 -10.51 -10.78
CA LYS A 154 -0.40 -10.59 -11.16
C LYS A 154 -0.29 -10.71 -12.67
N THR A 155 0.59 -9.94 -13.27
CA THR A 155 0.94 -10.01 -14.70
C THR A 155 2.46 -10.08 -14.82
N VAL A 156 2.95 -11.00 -15.62
CA VAL A 156 4.38 -11.10 -15.97
C VAL A 156 4.50 -10.61 -17.41
N THR A 157 5.27 -9.55 -17.60
CA THR A 157 5.61 -9.04 -18.94
C THR A 157 6.83 -9.77 -19.47
N LYS A 158 6.77 -10.19 -20.73
CA LYS A 158 7.90 -10.80 -21.42
C LYS A 158 8.98 -9.76 -21.71
#